data_a88a63a6f5e728cdff086f98f48e5caf
#
_entry.id   a88a63a6f5e728cdff086f98f48e5caf
#
_cell.length_a   1.000
_cell.length_b   1.000
_cell.length_c   1.000
_cell.angle_alpha   90.00
_cell.angle_beta   90.00
_cell.angle_gamma   90.00
#
_symmetry.space_group_name_H-M   'P 1'
#
loop_
_entity.id
_entity.type
_entity.pdbx_description
1 polymer ?
#
loop_
_entity_poly.entity_id
_entity_poly.type
_entity_poly.pdbx_seq_one_letter_code
_entity_poly.pdbx_strand_id
1 'polypeptide(L)'
;DTTQSTEANRIKLYVNGTQYTWDNATTYPDQNQDTYINKASTAHYIGTYSAGNYFDGYLAETVFIDGSQLAASSFGEFDEDSPRIWKPKNVSGLTFGTNGFYLDFEDSSNLGNDANGGTDWTENNLAATDQSTDTCTNNFATFNPLFVYTTLKPSYSDGNLTAIFDNSGNNEHAPS
;
A
#
# COMPACT_ATOMS: atom_id res chain seq x y z
N ASP A 1 -15.75 -11.26 -5.10
CA ASP A 1 -16.87 -12.08 -4.62
C ASP A 1 -17.39 -12.97 -5.75
N THR A 2 -16.96 -14.24 -5.78
CA THR A 2 -17.29 -15.18 -6.85
C THR A 2 -18.75 -15.66 -6.82
N THR A 3 -19.52 -15.38 -5.77
CA THR A 3 -20.92 -15.78 -5.70
C THR A 3 -21.83 -14.96 -6.63
N GLN A 4 -21.33 -13.84 -7.16
CA GLN A 4 -22.09 -12.96 -8.03
C GLN A 4 -22.53 -13.63 -9.32
N SER A 5 -23.82 -13.53 -9.66
CA SER A 5 -24.38 -14.09 -10.90
C SER A 5 -23.80 -13.41 -12.14
N THR A 6 -23.61 -12.09 -12.09
CA THR A 6 -22.98 -11.31 -13.16
C THR A 6 -21.46 -11.43 -13.04
N GLU A 7 -20.81 -12.00 -14.04
CA GLU A 7 -19.37 -12.28 -14.03
C GLU A 7 -18.51 -11.04 -13.77
N ALA A 8 -18.85 -9.88 -14.37
CA ALA A 8 -18.14 -8.62 -14.17
C ALA A 8 -18.21 -8.07 -12.73
N ASN A 9 -19.10 -8.61 -11.89
CA ASN A 9 -19.18 -8.27 -10.48
C ASN A 9 -18.33 -9.16 -9.58
N ARG A 10 -17.72 -10.24 -10.11
CA ARG A 10 -16.91 -11.17 -9.32
C ARG A 10 -15.56 -10.62 -8.97
N ILE A 11 -14.97 -9.81 -9.88
CA ILE A 11 -13.71 -9.09 -9.66
C ILE A 11 -13.91 -7.64 -10.11
N LYS A 12 -13.59 -6.71 -9.24
CA LYS A 12 -13.59 -5.27 -9.53
C LYS A 12 -12.26 -4.69 -9.07
N LEU A 13 -11.67 -3.84 -9.89
CA LEU A 13 -10.49 -3.07 -9.56
C LEU A 13 -10.88 -1.60 -9.49
N TYR A 14 -10.36 -0.92 -8.48
CA TYR A 14 -10.49 0.53 -8.35
C TYR A 14 -9.10 1.14 -8.23
N VAL A 15 -8.92 2.26 -8.88
CA VAL A 15 -7.70 3.07 -8.79
C VAL A 15 -8.13 4.47 -8.38
N ASN A 16 -7.61 4.95 -7.26
CA ASN A 16 -8.00 6.25 -6.70
C ASN A 16 -9.53 6.43 -6.65
N GLY A 17 -10.23 5.45 -6.09
CA GLY A 17 -11.68 5.46 -5.93
C GLY A 17 -12.51 5.26 -7.20
N THR A 18 -11.89 5.27 -8.38
CA THR A 18 -12.59 5.09 -9.66
C THR A 18 -12.47 3.65 -10.13
N GLN A 19 -13.61 3.02 -10.48
CA GLN A 19 -13.60 1.66 -11.00
C GLN A 19 -12.88 1.60 -12.36
N TYR A 20 -11.88 0.73 -12.45
CA TYR A 20 -11.23 0.43 -13.71
C TYR A 20 -12.10 -0.50 -14.55
N THR A 21 -12.31 -0.15 -15.80
CA THR A 21 -13.01 -1.00 -16.78
C THR A 21 -11.98 -1.70 -17.66
N TRP A 22 -12.07 -3.00 -17.74
CA TRP A 22 -11.16 -3.80 -18.57
C TRP A 22 -11.47 -3.60 -20.05
N ASP A 23 -10.48 -3.20 -20.85
CA ASP A 23 -10.67 -2.88 -22.28
C ASP A 23 -10.73 -4.12 -23.19
N ASN A 24 -10.31 -5.28 -22.68
CA ASN A 24 -10.28 -6.54 -23.43
C ASN A 24 -11.08 -7.62 -22.72
N ALA A 25 -11.57 -8.58 -23.50
CA ALA A 25 -12.30 -9.72 -22.99
C ALA A 25 -11.52 -10.42 -21.87
N THR A 26 -11.90 -10.12 -20.65
CA THR A 26 -11.29 -10.67 -19.45
C THR A 26 -12.03 -11.93 -19.10
N THR A 27 -11.30 -12.99 -18.84
CA THR A 27 -11.89 -14.20 -18.28
C THR A 27 -12.08 -13.99 -16.77
N TYR A 28 -13.32 -13.94 -16.35
CA TYR A 28 -13.68 -13.89 -14.95
C TYR A 28 -13.70 -15.30 -14.34
N PRO A 29 -13.47 -15.45 -13.02
CA PRO A 29 -13.67 -16.75 -12.38
C PRO A 29 -15.10 -17.25 -12.55
N ASP A 30 -15.30 -18.56 -12.56
CA ASP A 30 -16.62 -19.14 -12.57
C ASP A 30 -17.43 -18.75 -11.33
N GLN A 31 -18.75 -18.79 -11.44
CA GLN A 31 -19.58 -18.54 -10.27
C GLN A 31 -19.32 -19.60 -9.19
N ASN A 32 -19.14 -19.15 -7.95
CA ASN A 32 -18.79 -19.96 -6.77
C ASN A 32 -17.41 -20.65 -6.89
N GLN A 33 -16.53 -20.17 -7.77
CA GLN A 33 -15.18 -20.68 -7.85
C GLN A 33 -14.38 -20.29 -6.60
N ASP A 34 -13.75 -21.27 -5.95
CA ASP A 34 -12.74 -21.03 -4.93
C ASP A 34 -11.49 -20.41 -5.55
N THR A 35 -10.99 -19.36 -4.93
CA THR A 35 -9.76 -18.68 -5.34
C THR A 35 -8.62 -18.99 -4.36
N TYR A 36 -7.39 -18.60 -4.73
CA TYR A 36 -6.26 -18.72 -3.82
C TYR A 36 -6.24 -17.62 -2.74
N ILE A 37 -7.02 -16.54 -2.91
CA ILE A 37 -7.12 -15.47 -1.91
C ILE A 37 -7.89 -16.00 -0.71
N ASN A 38 -7.33 -15.83 0.49
CA ASN A 38 -7.90 -16.32 1.76
C ASN A 38 -8.12 -17.85 1.79
N LYS A 39 -7.30 -18.60 1.07
CA LYS A 39 -7.40 -20.06 1.02
C LYS A 39 -6.69 -20.67 2.23
N ALA A 40 -7.39 -21.51 2.97
CA ALA A 40 -6.84 -22.24 4.10
C ALA A 40 -5.58 -23.05 3.71
N SER A 41 -4.60 -23.11 4.61
CA SER A 41 -3.34 -23.82 4.43
C SER A 41 -2.49 -23.36 3.23
N THR A 42 -2.73 -22.16 2.77
CA THR A 42 -1.94 -21.51 1.70
C THR A 42 -1.28 -20.29 2.27
N ALA A 43 0.05 -20.16 2.09
CA ALA A 43 0.76 -18.97 2.52
C ALA A 43 0.35 -17.75 1.67
N HIS A 44 0.14 -16.62 2.34
CA HIS A 44 -0.14 -15.33 1.72
C HIS A 44 0.99 -14.37 2.05
N TYR A 45 1.30 -13.48 1.12
CA TYR A 45 2.39 -12.53 1.26
C TYR A 45 1.92 -11.13 0.88
N ILE A 46 2.44 -10.13 1.57
CA ILE A 46 2.32 -8.72 1.23
C ILE A 46 3.70 -8.23 0.81
N GLY A 47 3.78 -7.51 -0.31
CA GLY A 47 5.05 -7.01 -0.84
C GLY A 47 5.89 -8.02 -1.61
N THR A 48 5.40 -9.24 -1.86
CA THR A 48 6.11 -10.18 -2.73
C THR A 48 5.15 -11.11 -3.48
N TYR A 49 5.61 -11.53 -4.67
CA TYR A 49 5.02 -12.65 -5.42
C TYR A 49 6.12 -13.69 -5.66
N SER A 50 6.21 -14.71 -4.84
CA SER A 50 7.28 -15.71 -4.84
C SER A 50 8.69 -15.14 -4.51
N ALA A 51 9.63 -16.02 -4.16
CA ALA A 51 10.99 -15.62 -3.84
C ALA A 51 11.67 -14.92 -5.05
N GLY A 52 11.96 -13.63 -4.92
CA GLY A 52 12.67 -12.83 -5.90
C GLY A 52 11.85 -11.77 -6.64
N ASN A 53 10.54 -11.75 -6.50
CA ASN A 53 9.69 -10.69 -7.06
C ASN A 53 9.14 -9.83 -5.92
N TYR A 54 9.98 -8.94 -5.42
CA TYR A 54 9.64 -8.05 -4.32
C TYR A 54 9.04 -6.74 -4.86
N PHE A 55 8.09 -6.19 -4.11
CA PHE A 55 7.58 -4.86 -4.36
C PHE A 55 8.67 -3.84 -3.98
N ASP A 56 8.98 -2.96 -4.91
CA ASP A 56 9.92 -1.85 -4.71
C ASP A 56 9.11 -0.55 -4.63
N GLY A 57 8.79 -0.14 -3.39
CA GLY A 57 7.95 1.02 -3.14
C GLY A 57 7.50 1.10 -1.68
N TYR A 58 6.58 2.01 -1.43
CA TYR A 58 6.01 2.24 -0.10
C TYR A 58 4.60 1.69 -0.02
N LEU A 59 4.24 1.15 1.15
CA LEU A 59 2.89 0.70 1.48
C LEU A 59 2.36 1.52 2.66
N ALA A 60 1.09 1.85 2.59
CA ALA A 60 0.36 2.45 3.70
C ALA A 60 -1.08 1.94 3.67
N GLU A 61 -1.72 1.86 4.85
CA GLU A 61 -3.15 1.55 4.94
C GLU A 61 -3.55 0.27 4.18
N THR A 62 -2.87 -0.84 4.46
CA THR A 62 -3.17 -2.13 3.81
C THR A 62 -4.31 -2.83 4.55
N VAL A 63 -5.45 -2.94 3.89
CA VAL A 63 -6.69 -3.48 4.47
C VAL A 63 -7.17 -4.70 3.70
N PHE A 64 -7.56 -5.74 4.41
CA PHE A 64 -8.27 -6.88 3.87
C PHE A 64 -9.58 -7.13 4.63
N ILE A 65 -10.68 -7.22 3.90
CA ILE A 65 -12.01 -7.54 4.46
C ILE A 65 -12.40 -8.95 4.02
N ASP A 66 -12.64 -9.82 4.99
CA ASP A 66 -13.10 -11.18 4.76
C ASP A 66 -14.62 -11.25 4.83
N GLY A 67 -15.21 -11.95 3.87
CA GLY A 67 -16.64 -12.27 3.84
C GLY A 67 -17.57 -11.16 3.36
N SER A 68 -17.04 -9.97 3.00
CA SER A 68 -17.84 -8.85 2.51
C SER A 68 -17.16 -8.13 1.35
N GLN A 69 -17.95 -7.76 0.34
CA GLN A 69 -17.50 -6.89 -0.75
C GLN A 69 -17.93 -5.45 -0.45
N LEU A 70 -16.99 -4.61 -0.04
CA LEU A 70 -17.23 -3.21 0.25
C LEU A 70 -16.91 -2.33 -0.98
N ALA A 71 -17.53 -1.16 -1.04
CA ALA A 71 -17.22 -0.17 -2.06
C ALA A 71 -15.88 0.53 -1.77
N ALA A 72 -15.21 1.06 -2.80
CA ALA A 72 -13.97 1.82 -2.65
C ALA A 72 -14.12 2.98 -1.63
N SER A 73 -15.28 3.63 -1.60
CA SER A 73 -15.60 4.71 -0.65
C SER A 73 -15.62 4.30 0.83
N SER A 74 -15.55 2.99 1.13
CA SER A 74 -15.35 2.51 2.49
C SER A 74 -13.89 2.64 2.96
N PHE A 75 -12.95 2.72 2.02
CA PHE A 75 -11.51 2.72 2.28
C PHE A 75 -10.85 4.07 2.03
N GLY A 76 -11.51 4.95 1.28
CA GLY A 76 -10.95 6.25 0.95
C GLY A 76 -12.01 7.23 0.47
N GLU A 77 -11.58 8.44 0.25
CA GLU A 77 -12.41 9.54 -0.23
C GLU A 77 -11.56 10.55 -1.01
N PHE A 78 -12.21 11.37 -1.81
CA PHE A 78 -11.52 12.51 -2.41
C PHE A 78 -11.33 13.60 -1.37
N ASP A 79 -10.16 14.23 -1.40
CA ASP A 79 -9.85 15.36 -0.54
C ASP A 79 -10.78 16.53 -0.86
N GLU A 80 -11.32 17.21 0.18
CA GLU A 80 -12.28 18.30 0.01
C GLU A 80 -11.66 19.53 -0.65
N ASP A 81 -10.40 19.83 -0.31
CA ASP A 81 -9.67 20.99 -0.83
C ASP A 81 -9.02 20.69 -2.18
N SER A 82 -8.75 19.43 -2.45
CA SER A 82 -8.10 18.95 -3.67
C SER A 82 -8.81 17.73 -4.25
N PRO A 83 -9.96 17.91 -4.92
CA PRO A 83 -10.84 16.80 -5.33
C PRO A 83 -10.26 15.81 -6.35
N ARG A 84 -9.01 15.99 -6.75
CA ARG A 84 -8.24 15.04 -7.57
C ARG A 84 -7.38 14.09 -6.76
N ILE A 85 -7.22 14.36 -5.46
CA ILE A 85 -6.44 13.55 -4.55
C ILE A 85 -7.38 12.59 -3.85
N TRP A 86 -7.12 11.31 -4.04
CA TRP A 86 -7.77 10.24 -3.28
C TRP A 86 -6.94 9.98 -2.03
N LYS A 87 -7.55 10.04 -0.86
CA LYS A 87 -6.91 9.77 0.43
C LYS A 87 -7.60 8.64 1.17
N PRO A 88 -6.88 7.86 2.00
CA PRO A 88 -7.50 6.84 2.83
C PRO A 88 -8.43 7.45 3.87
N LYS A 89 -9.40 6.63 4.28
CA LYS A 89 -10.33 6.90 5.38
C LYS A 89 -9.96 6.05 6.59
N ASN A 90 -10.36 6.52 7.75
CA ASN A 90 -10.32 5.68 8.94
C ASN A 90 -11.23 4.45 8.74
N VAL A 91 -10.64 3.27 8.83
CA VAL A 91 -11.29 1.98 8.61
C VAL A 91 -11.62 1.23 9.91
N SER A 92 -11.30 1.79 11.08
CA SER A 92 -11.49 1.14 12.40
C SER A 92 -12.94 0.75 12.71
N GLY A 93 -13.91 1.36 12.02
CA GLY A 93 -15.33 1.06 12.16
C GLY A 93 -15.84 -0.05 11.22
N LEU A 94 -15.00 -0.62 10.37
CA LEU A 94 -15.39 -1.68 9.45
C LEU A 94 -15.44 -3.04 10.15
N THR A 95 -16.24 -3.95 9.61
CA THR A 95 -16.23 -5.35 10.02
C THR A 95 -15.25 -6.12 9.17
N PHE A 96 -14.15 -6.56 9.75
CA PHE A 96 -13.04 -7.20 9.02
C PHE A 96 -13.30 -8.67 8.69
N GLY A 97 -14.21 -9.34 9.41
CA GLY A 97 -14.47 -10.78 9.26
C GLY A 97 -13.42 -11.62 10.00
N THR A 98 -13.41 -12.94 9.72
CA THR A 98 -12.58 -13.88 10.49
C THR A 98 -11.08 -13.77 10.17
N ASN A 99 -10.74 -13.55 8.90
CA ASN A 99 -9.36 -13.50 8.42
C ASN A 99 -8.99 -12.11 7.87
N GLY A 100 -9.85 -11.11 8.14
CA GLY A 100 -9.55 -9.73 7.77
C GLY A 100 -8.48 -9.12 8.66
N PHE A 101 -7.74 -8.14 8.13
CA PHE A 101 -6.65 -7.47 8.83
C PHE A 101 -6.52 -6.01 8.40
N TYR A 102 -5.82 -5.24 9.21
CA TYR A 102 -5.47 -3.86 8.90
C TYR A 102 -4.02 -3.58 9.33
N LEU A 103 -3.15 -3.32 8.38
CA LEU A 103 -1.76 -2.90 8.61
C LEU A 103 -1.66 -1.41 8.36
N ASP A 104 -1.51 -0.64 9.42
CA ASP A 104 -1.31 0.81 9.38
C ASP A 104 0.16 1.20 9.34
N PHE A 105 1.05 0.24 9.69
CA PHE A 105 2.50 0.42 9.77
C PHE A 105 2.96 1.52 10.76
N GLU A 106 2.13 1.86 11.76
CA GLU A 106 2.47 2.91 12.73
C GLU A 106 3.51 2.46 13.77
N ASP A 107 3.46 1.19 14.18
CA ASP A 107 4.41 0.65 15.16
C ASP A 107 5.74 0.27 14.53
N SER A 108 6.75 1.12 14.65
CA SER A 108 8.10 0.85 14.14
C SER A 108 8.80 -0.37 14.75
N SER A 109 8.32 -0.86 15.89
CA SER A 109 8.83 -2.07 16.54
C SER A 109 8.12 -3.33 16.08
N ASN A 110 7.00 -3.21 15.39
CA ASN A 110 6.18 -4.30 14.86
C ASN A 110 5.42 -3.83 13.60
N LEU A 111 6.10 -3.73 12.47
CA LEU A 111 5.49 -3.28 11.21
C LEU A 111 4.43 -4.26 10.68
N GLY A 112 4.43 -5.50 11.18
CA GLY A 112 3.43 -6.53 10.88
C GLY A 112 2.20 -6.47 11.79
N ASN A 113 2.09 -5.50 12.71
CA ASN A 113 0.97 -5.36 13.64
C ASN A 113 -0.36 -5.29 12.91
N ASP A 114 -1.32 -6.12 13.32
CA ASP A 114 -2.71 -6.00 12.88
C ASP A 114 -3.46 -5.00 13.78
N ALA A 115 -3.58 -3.77 13.34
CA ALA A 115 -4.28 -2.70 14.05
C ALA A 115 -5.77 -2.98 14.30
N ASN A 116 -6.36 -3.98 13.62
CA ASN A 116 -7.69 -4.51 13.92
C ASN A 116 -7.72 -5.44 15.16
N GLY A 117 -6.56 -5.81 15.70
CA GLY A 117 -6.43 -6.68 16.87
C GLY A 117 -6.48 -8.18 16.55
N GLY A 118 -6.23 -8.54 15.30
CA GLY A 118 -6.08 -9.94 14.87
C GLY A 118 -4.67 -10.48 15.16
N THR A 119 -4.26 -11.47 14.36
CA THR A 119 -2.90 -12.04 14.45
C THR A 119 -1.94 -11.22 13.58
N ASP A 120 -0.84 -10.80 14.18
CA ASP A 120 0.20 -10.05 13.48
C ASP A 120 0.82 -10.84 12.33
N TRP A 121 1.23 -10.14 11.31
CA TRP A 121 1.95 -10.68 10.19
C TRP A 121 3.43 -10.87 10.53
N THR A 122 4.00 -11.97 10.07
CA THR A 122 5.44 -12.20 10.25
C THR A 122 6.24 -11.33 9.31
N GLU A 123 7.08 -10.49 9.85
CA GLU A 123 7.97 -9.62 9.10
C GLU A 123 9.15 -10.41 8.50
N ASN A 124 9.48 -10.08 7.27
CA ASN A 124 10.65 -10.64 6.59
C ASN A 124 11.52 -9.50 6.05
N ASN A 125 12.68 -9.31 6.63
CA ASN A 125 13.65 -8.27 6.29
C ASN A 125 13.10 -6.83 6.40
N LEU A 126 12.08 -6.61 7.25
CA LEU A 126 11.63 -5.28 7.64
C LEU A 126 12.26 -4.89 8.99
N ALA A 127 12.61 -3.63 9.11
CA ALA A 127 13.18 -3.03 10.31
C ALA A 127 12.56 -1.63 10.54
N ALA A 128 12.70 -1.10 11.73
CA ALA A 128 12.20 0.24 12.08
C ALA A 128 12.68 1.35 11.13
N THR A 129 13.84 1.17 10.50
CA THR A 129 14.40 2.11 9.52
C THR A 129 13.69 2.09 8.16
N ASP A 130 12.83 1.10 7.91
CA ASP A 130 12.05 1.00 6.69
C ASP A 130 10.72 1.78 6.79
N GLN A 131 10.37 2.24 8.01
CA GLN A 131 9.23 3.12 8.21
C GLN A 131 9.54 4.53 7.70
N SER A 132 8.64 5.09 6.89
CA SER A 132 8.70 6.49 6.46
C SER A 132 7.61 7.31 7.15
N THR A 133 7.93 8.55 7.52
CA THR A 133 6.96 9.49 8.08
C THR A 133 6.11 10.18 7.01
N ASP A 134 6.50 10.06 5.74
CA ASP A 134 5.72 10.59 4.60
C ASP A 134 4.66 9.59 4.19
N THR A 135 3.40 9.92 4.42
CA THR A 135 2.25 9.08 4.14
C THR A 135 1.27 9.79 3.21
N CYS A 136 0.30 9.05 2.67
CA CYS A 136 -0.74 9.62 1.81
C CYS A 136 -1.65 10.64 2.53
N THR A 137 -1.70 10.62 3.86
CA THR A 137 -2.44 11.59 4.69
C THR A 137 -1.56 12.66 5.30
N ASN A 138 -0.25 12.44 5.31
CA ASN A 138 0.73 13.33 5.94
C ASN A 138 1.90 13.54 4.97
N ASN A 139 1.66 14.40 3.99
CA ASN A 139 2.57 14.60 2.86
C ASN A 139 3.54 15.76 3.17
N PHE A 140 4.80 15.43 3.27
CA PHE A 140 5.88 16.38 3.50
C PHE A 140 6.52 16.84 2.18
N ALA A 141 7.18 18.00 2.21
CA ALA A 141 8.03 18.43 1.11
C ALA A 141 9.23 17.47 1.00
N THR A 142 9.40 16.82 -0.14
CA THR A 142 10.47 15.86 -0.40
C THR A 142 11.52 16.41 -1.35
N PHE A 143 12.74 15.93 -1.22
CA PHE A 143 13.79 16.22 -2.18
C PHE A 143 13.46 15.58 -3.54
N ASN A 144 13.76 16.28 -4.63
CA ASN A 144 13.58 15.72 -5.97
C ASN A 144 14.78 14.81 -6.32
N PRO A 145 14.61 13.48 -6.39
CA PRO A 145 15.70 12.55 -6.69
C PRO A 145 16.24 12.68 -8.11
N LEU A 146 15.51 13.36 -9.00
CA LEU A 146 15.95 13.66 -10.36
C LEU A 146 16.81 14.93 -10.43
N PHE A 147 16.85 15.72 -9.35
CA PHE A 147 17.71 16.88 -9.27
C PHE A 147 19.11 16.45 -8.87
N VAL A 148 19.96 16.19 -9.86
CA VAL A 148 21.36 15.81 -9.66
C VAL A 148 22.27 16.93 -10.17
N TYR A 149 23.09 17.44 -9.27
CA TYR A 149 24.22 18.29 -9.70
C TYR A 149 25.32 17.38 -10.26
N THR A 150 25.97 17.81 -11.32
CA THR A 150 26.86 16.95 -12.15
C THR A 150 28.02 16.30 -11.39
N THR A 151 28.37 16.77 -10.21
CA THR A 151 29.51 16.30 -9.40
C THR A 151 29.14 15.72 -8.05
N LEU A 152 27.95 15.98 -7.52
CA LEU A 152 27.49 15.49 -6.22
C LEU A 152 26.13 14.78 -6.40
N LYS A 153 26.15 13.46 -6.21
CA LYS A 153 24.91 12.67 -6.20
C LYS A 153 24.58 12.34 -4.75
N PRO A 154 23.59 13.02 -4.14
CA PRO A 154 23.12 12.61 -2.83
C PRO A 154 22.46 11.24 -2.93
N SER A 155 22.59 10.43 -1.90
CA SER A 155 21.70 9.30 -1.67
C SER A 155 20.49 9.79 -0.90
N TYR A 156 19.32 9.33 -1.28
CA TYR A 156 18.05 9.69 -0.65
C TYR A 156 17.54 8.51 0.18
N SER A 157 16.91 8.81 1.32
CA SER A 157 16.26 7.84 2.18
C SER A 157 15.00 8.44 2.79
N ASP A 158 14.24 7.63 3.54
CA ASP A 158 13.02 8.06 4.22
C ASP A 158 12.04 8.79 3.28
N GLY A 159 11.66 8.13 2.18
CA GLY A 159 10.74 8.71 1.20
C GLY A 159 11.24 10.00 0.54
N ASN A 160 12.54 10.18 0.40
CA ASN A 160 13.21 11.40 -0.06
C ASN A 160 13.08 12.59 0.93
N LEU A 161 12.80 12.33 2.20
CA LEU A 161 12.85 13.33 3.26
C LEU A 161 14.27 13.57 3.76
N THR A 162 15.19 12.63 3.53
CA THR A 162 16.60 12.73 3.91
C THR A 162 17.48 12.64 2.66
N ALA A 163 18.42 13.59 2.55
CA ALA A 163 19.48 13.56 1.53
C ALA A 163 20.85 13.49 2.20
N ILE A 164 21.63 12.49 1.87
CA ILE A 164 23.00 12.29 2.37
C ILE A 164 23.97 12.65 1.25
N PHE A 165 24.81 13.63 1.51
CA PHE A 165 25.88 14.02 0.61
C PHE A 165 27.18 13.35 1.07
N ASP A 166 27.82 12.61 0.17
CA ASP A 166 29.16 12.10 0.42
C ASP A 166 30.14 13.29 0.38
N ASN A 167 30.61 13.68 1.56
CA ASN A 167 31.44 14.88 1.73
C ASN A 167 32.91 14.59 1.37
N SER A 168 33.14 14.11 0.17
CA SER A 168 34.51 14.00 -0.36
C SER A 168 35.00 15.34 -0.97
N GLY A 169 34.84 16.44 -0.24
CA GLY A 169 35.72 17.59 -0.41
C GLY A 169 35.21 18.90 -1.02
N ASN A 170 33.91 19.15 -1.15
CA ASN A 170 33.44 20.50 -1.52
C ASN A 170 32.16 20.90 -0.76
N ASN A 171 32.24 22.06 -0.07
CA ASN A 171 31.11 22.69 0.61
C ASN A 171 30.12 23.28 -0.41
N GLU A 172 29.19 22.48 -0.92
CA GLU A 172 28.11 23.01 -1.74
C GLU A 172 26.76 22.77 -1.01
N HIS A 173 26.02 23.85 -0.87
CA HIS A 173 24.71 23.84 -0.23
C HIS A 173 23.67 23.18 -1.14
N ALA A 174 22.92 22.21 -0.63
CA ALA A 174 21.75 21.69 -1.29
C ALA A 174 20.63 22.74 -1.26
N PRO A 175 20.01 23.05 -2.41
CA PRO A 175 18.78 23.84 -2.39
C PRO A 175 17.63 22.98 -1.82
N SER A 176 16.97 23.54 -0.83
CA SER A 176 15.72 23.02 -0.24
C SER A 176 14.53 23.33 -1.15
#